data_e91ff35280e8cd4427d96e792fb1b433
#
_entry.id   e91ff35280e8cd4427d96e792fb1b433
#
_cell.length_a   1.000
_cell.length_b   1.000
_cell.length_c   1.000
_cell.angle_alpha   90.00
_cell.angle_beta   90.00
_cell.angle_gamma   90.00
#
_symmetry.space_group_name_H-M   'P 1'
#
loop_
_entity.id
_entity.type
_entity.pdbx_description
1 polymer ?
#
loop_
_entity_poly.entity_id
_entity_poly.type
_entity_poly.pdbx_seq_one_letter_code
_entity_poly.pdbx_strand_id
1 'polypeptide(L)'
;IAYYFARKLRRDLGPDVPVGIVDCYIGGTSITSWMSEHMLTATEAGRGYLDRYHQQIDGKTDQQFHDETDSWQRTFNAWNEQIAAAQAAEPDITWDVLDARYGECPWPPPVTPFSQYHVTGAFNAMVRRLAPFSTRGVLWYQGEEDEQRYASYRELLGCMIGEWRALWSRRAGGAP
;
A
#
# COMPACT_ATOMS: atom_id res chain seq x y z
N ILE A 1 14.62 0.24 -5.72
CA ILE A 1 14.95 -1.16 -5.40
C ILE A 1 14.85 -2.01 -6.67
N ALA A 2 13.68 -2.09 -7.33
CA ALA A 2 13.43 -2.96 -8.48
C ALA A 2 14.44 -2.76 -9.63
N TYR A 3 14.77 -1.51 -9.97
CA TYR A 3 15.77 -1.23 -11.00
C TYR A 3 17.15 -1.84 -10.69
N TYR A 4 17.66 -1.66 -9.48
CA TYR A 4 18.97 -2.20 -9.11
C TYR A 4 18.98 -3.72 -9.06
N PHE A 5 17.89 -4.33 -8.58
CA PHE A 5 17.70 -5.77 -8.59
C PHE A 5 17.70 -6.31 -10.03
N ALA A 6 16.87 -5.75 -10.91
CA ALA A 6 16.77 -6.18 -12.30
C ALA A 6 18.10 -5.99 -13.06
N ARG A 7 18.81 -4.87 -12.82
CA ARG A 7 20.14 -4.63 -13.38
C ARG A 7 21.17 -5.68 -12.96
N LYS A 8 21.14 -6.08 -11.67
CA LYS A 8 22.01 -7.14 -11.16
C LYS A 8 21.63 -8.49 -11.76
N LEU A 9 20.35 -8.81 -11.76
CA LEU A 9 19.82 -10.06 -12.31
C LEU A 9 20.16 -10.23 -13.80
N ARG A 10 19.96 -9.17 -14.62
CA ARG A 10 20.32 -9.19 -16.03
C ARG A 10 21.81 -9.42 -16.26
N ARG A 11 22.67 -8.87 -15.38
CA ARG A 11 24.11 -9.08 -15.44
C ARG A 11 24.49 -10.55 -15.16
N ASP A 12 23.80 -11.17 -14.18
CA ASP A 12 24.07 -12.55 -13.79
C ASP A 12 23.51 -13.59 -14.77
N LEU A 13 22.38 -13.29 -15.40
CA LEU A 13 21.72 -14.17 -16.39
C LEU A 13 22.32 -14.06 -17.79
N GLY A 14 23.05 -12.99 -18.08
CA GLY A 14 23.64 -12.72 -19.39
C GLY A 14 22.76 -11.85 -20.30
N PRO A 15 23.35 -11.31 -21.41
CA PRO A 15 22.71 -10.30 -22.26
C PRO A 15 21.48 -10.83 -23.02
N ASP A 16 21.42 -12.13 -23.26
CA ASP A 16 20.37 -12.74 -24.08
C ASP A 16 19.07 -13.02 -23.29
N VAL A 17 19.10 -12.86 -21.95
CA VAL A 17 17.91 -13.05 -21.12
C VAL A 17 17.25 -11.70 -20.83
N PRO A 18 16.07 -11.44 -21.39
CA PRO A 18 15.34 -10.21 -21.11
C PRO A 18 14.80 -10.23 -19.67
N VAL A 19 14.94 -9.11 -18.97
CA VAL A 19 14.40 -8.90 -17.63
C VAL A 19 13.41 -7.73 -17.68
N GLY A 20 12.14 -8.01 -17.49
CA GLY A 20 11.07 -7.03 -17.35
C GLY A 20 10.76 -6.72 -15.89
N ILE A 21 10.33 -5.49 -15.64
CA ILE A 21 9.82 -5.04 -14.35
C ILE A 21 8.38 -4.61 -14.54
N VAL A 22 7.52 -5.03 -13.63
CA VAL A 22 6.15 -4.51 -13.52
C VAL A 22 6.05 -3.73 -12.22
N ASP A 23 5.82 -2.43 -12.33
CA ASP A 23 5.61 -1.58 -11.17
C ASP A 23 4.18 -1.76 -10.65
N CYS A 24 4.08 -2.21 -9.41
CA CYS A 24 2.82 -2.44 -8.70
C CYS A 24 3.03 -2.01 -7.25
N TYR A 25 2.92 -0.70 -6.98
CA TYR A 25 3.13 -0.16 -5.66
C TYR A 25 2.25 1.07 -5.39
N ILE A 26 1.92 1.27 -4.11
CA ILE A 26 1.28 2.47 -3.57
C ILE A 26 1.93 2.71 -2.22
N GLY A 27 2.56 3.89 -2.02
CA GLY A 27 3.14 4.27 -0.73
C GLY A 27 2.07 4.52 0.32
N GLY A 28 2.39 4.26 1.61
CA GLY A 28 1.48 4.50 2.73
C GLY A 28 0.31 3.51 2.82
N THR A 29 0.43 2.32 2.23
CA THR A 29 -0.60 1.28 2.32
C THR A 29 -0.27 0.24 3.39
N SER A 30 -1.29 -0.19 4.16
CA SER A 30 -1.20 -1.38 5.00
C SER A 30 -1.10 -2.65 4.15
N ILE A 31 -0.49 -3.70 4.69
CA ILE A 31 -0.44 -5.03 4.06
C ILE A 31 -1.84 -5.53 3.69
N THR A 32 -2.87 -5.18 4.45
CA THR A 32 -4.25 -5.60 4.22
C THR A 32 -4.86 -5.04 2.94
N SER A 33 -4.34 -3.91 2.42
CA SER A 33 -4.74 -3.39 1.11
C SER A 33 -4.37 -4.34 -0.03
N TRP A 34 -3.36 -5.19 0.16
CA TRP A 34 -2.79 -6.12 -0.82
C TRP A 34 -3.29 -7.56 -0.69
N MET A 35 -4.29 -7.79 0.15
CA MET A 35 -4.90 -9.11 0.42
C MET A 35 -6.37 -9.12 0.01
N SER A 36 -6.89 -10.31 -0.37
CA SER A 36 -8.33 -10.44 -0.59
C SER A 36 -9.11 -10.42 0.71
N GLU A 37 -10.38 -10.04 0.65
CA GLU A 37 -11.29 -10.13 1.78
C GLU A 37 -11.41 -11.58 2.30
N HIS A 38 -11.45 -12.55 1.39
CA HIS A 38 -11.46 -13.97 1.75
C HIS A 38 -10.25 -14.36 2.61
N MET A 39 -9.07 -13.88 2.28
CA MET A 39 -7.87 -14.18 3.06
C MET A 39 -7.88 -13.44 4.40
N LEU A 40 -8.35 -12.20 4.43
CA LEU A 40 -8.46 -11.43 5.67
C LEU A 40 -9.47 -12.07 6.64
N THR A 41 -10.60 -12.55 6.16
CA THR A 41 -11.59 -13.25 7.01
C THR A 41 -11.09 -14.57 7.59
N ALA A 42 -10.06 -15.16 7.01
CA ALA A 42 -9.48 -16.42 7.48
C ALA A 42 -8.67 -16.28 8.77
N THR A 43 -8.23 -15.05 9.13
CA THR A 43 -7.42 -14.78 10.32
C THR A 43 -8.13 -13.86 11.30
N GLU A 44 -7.78 -13.94 12.59
CA GLU A 44 -8.33 -13.02 13.60
C GLU A 44 -7.84 -11.59 13.34
N ALA A 45 -6.56 -11.42 13.06
CA ALA A 45 -5.97 -10.13 12.71
C ALA A 45 -6.65 -9.50 11.50
N GLY A 46 -6.84 -10.25 10.41
CA GLY A 46 -7.50 -9.77 9.21
C GLY A 46 -8.94 -9.35 9.44
N ARG A 47 -9.72 -10.13 10.21
CA ARG A 47 -11.08 -9.74 10.63
C ARG A 47 -11.06 -8.42 11.40
N GLY A 48 -10.13 -8.24 12.33
CA GLY A 48 -10.00 -6.98 13.07
C GLY A 48 -9.69 -5.76 12.18
N TYR A 49 -9.00 -5.92 11.05
CA TYR A 49 -8.83 -4.86 10.07
C TYR A 49 -10.13 -4.58 9.28
N LEU A 50 -10.84 -5.63 8.86
CA LEU A 50 -12.13 -5.49 8.19
C LEU A 50 -13.18 -4.82 9.09
N ASP A 51 -13.29 -5.25 10.35
CA ASP A 51 -14.23 -4.67 11.31
C ASP A 51 -13.98 -3.17 11.52
N ARG A 52 -12.73 -2.77 11.68
CA ARG A 52 -12.38 -1.34 11.78
C ARG A 52 -12.71 -0.55 10.51
N TYR A 53 -12.46 -1.15 9.35
CA TYR A 53 -12.82 -0.55 8.08
C TYR A 53 -14.32 -0.32 7.98
N HIS A 54 -15.13 -1.34 8.25
CA HIS A 54 -16.59 -1.24 8.26
C HIS A 54 -17.09 -0.20 9.26
N GLN A 55 -16.56 -0.18 10.48
CA GLN A 55 -16.92 0.84 11.48
C GLN A 55 -16.65 2.28 11.01
N GLN A 56 -15.68 2.49 10.15
CA GLN A 56 -15.33 3.81 9.62
C GLN A 56 -16.18 4.24 8.43
N ILE A 57 -16.72 3.28 7.67
CA ILE A 57 -17.49 3.58 6.46
C ILE A 57 -18.99 3.38 6.61
N ASP A 58 -19.44 2.51 7.53
CA ASP A 58 -20.86 2.17 7.67
C ASP A 58 -21.70 3.41 8.04
N GLY A 59 -22.81 3.54 7.35
CA GLY A 59 -23.77 4.63 7.57
C GLY A 59 -23.39 5.96 6.92
N LYS A 60 -22.23 6.06 6.28
CA LYS A 60 -21.84 7.26 5.52
C LYS A 60 -22.35 7.21 4.09
N THR A 61 -22.65 8.37 3.53
CA THR A 61 -22.99 8.57 2.12
C THR A 61 -21.75 8.87 1.28
N ASP A 62 -21.82 8.65 -0.02
CA ASP A 62 -20.75 9.02 -0.96
C ASP A 62 -20.38 10.50 -0.84
N GLN A 63 -21.36 11.39 -0.64
CA GLN A 63 -21.11 12.81 -0.47
C GLN A 63 -20.28 13.10 0.80
N GLN A 64 -20.56 12.42 1.91
CA GLN A 64 -19.77 12.56 3.14
C GLN A 64 -18.32 12.10 2.95
N PHE A 65 -18.08 11.01 2.23
CA PHE A 65 -16.74 10.59 1.90
C PHE A 65 -15.98 11.61 1.05
N HIS A 66 -16.65 12.20 0.07
CA HIS A 66 -16.04 13.25 -0.76
C HIS A 66 -15.71 14.49 0.09
N ASP A 67 -16.65 14.96 0.91
CA ASP A 67 -16.46 16.14 1.75
C ASP A 67 -15.30 15.95 2.75
N GLU A 68 -15.20 14.77 3.39
CA GLU A 68 -14.10 14.41 4.29
C GLU A 68 -12.77 14.38 3.53
N THR A 69 -12.72 13.77 2.36
CA THR A 69 -11.52 13.69 1.52
C THR A 69 -11.06 15.06 1.06
N ASP A 70 -11.98 15.91 0.57
CA ASP A 70 -11.67 17.26 0.13
C ASP A 70 -11.18 18.14 1.29
N SER A 71 -11.77 17.99 2.47
CA SER A 71 -11.33 18.69 3.67
C SER A 71 -9.92 18.30 4.07
N TRP A 72 -9.65 17.00 4.11
CA TRP A 72 -8.32 16.47 4.39
C TRP A 72 -7.30 16.96 3.35
N GLN A 73 -7.64 16.88 2.05
CA GLN A 73 -6.74 17.28 0.98
C GLN A 73 -6.34 18.76 1.07
N ARG A 74 -7.28 19.64 1.42
CA ARG A 74 -6.97 21.07 1.65
C ARG A 74 -6.00 21.25 2.80
N THR A 75 -6.22 20.55 3.91
CA THR A 75 -5.34 20.61 5.10
C THR A 75 -3.95 20.08 4.77
N PHE A 76 -3.89 18.93 4.09
CA PHE A 76 -2.64 18.28 3.70
C PHE A 76 -1.82 19.14 2.72
N ASN A 77 -2.48 19.74 1.73
CA ASN A 77 -1.81 20.64 0.77
C ASN A 77 -1.26 21.89 1.47
N ALA A 78 -2.05 22.52 2.33
CA ALA A 78 -1.61 23.69 3.08
C ALA A 78 -0.41 23.39 4.00
N TRP A 79 -0.42 22.22 4.65
CA TRP A 79 0.70 21.76 5.44
C TRP A 79 1.95 21.54 4.59
N ASN A 80 1.84 20.85 3.45
CA ASN A 80 2.96 20.62 2.52
C ASN A 80 3.56 21.93 1.99
N GLU A 81 2.72 22.93 1.67
CA GLU A 81 3.20 24.24 1.21
C GLU A 81 4.01 24.97 2.31
N GLN A 82 3.56 24.90 3.55
CA GLN A 82 4.27 25.47 4.69
C GLN A 82 5.62 24.79 4.94
N ILE A 83 5.64 23.45 4.90
CA ILE A 83 6.87 22.66 5.04
C ILE A 83 7.87 22.98 3.91
N ALA A 84 7.40 22.98 2.67
CA ALA A 84 8.25 23.28 1.51
C ALA A 84 8.84 24.69 1.57
N ALA A 85 8.05 25.68 1.99
CA ALA A 85 8.52 27.06 2.17
C ALA A 85 9.56 27.16 3.28
N ALA A 86 9.35 26.48 4.42
CA ALA A 86 10.28 26.47 5.52
C ALA A 86 11.62 25.81 5.15
N GLN A 87 11.59 24.66 4.48
CA GLN A 87 12.79 23.97 4.01
C GLN A 87 13.56 24.78 2.95
N ALA A 88 12.85 25.52 2.10
CA ALA A 88 13.49 26.40 1.12
C ALA A 88 14.19 27.60 1.78
N ALA A 89 13.61 28.13 2.88
CA ALA A 89 14.16 29.24 3.64
C ALA A 89 15.30 28.82 4.59
N GLU A 90 15.18 27.63 5.18
CA GLU A 90 16.10 27.06 6.16
C GLU A 90 16.47 25.61 5.72
N PRO A 91 17.45 25.41 4.80
CA PRO A 91 17.75 24.08 4.25
C PRO A 91 18.17 23.01 5.27
N ASP A 92 18.70 23.44 6.42
CA ASP A 92 19.14 22.57 7.52
C ASP A 92 18.08 22.39 8.61
N ILE A 93 16.83 22.86 8.40
CA ILE A 93 15.75 22.73 9.38
C ILE A 93 15.43 21.25 9.63
N THR A 94 15.33 20.86 10.89
CA THR A 94 15.01 19.49 11.29
C THR A 94 13.50 19.26 11.35
N TRP A 95 13.09 17.99 11.25
CA TRP A 95 11.68 17.62 11.38
C TRP A 95 11.08 17.99 12.73
N ASP A 96 11.81 17.84 13.83
CA ASP A 96 11.34 18.24 15.17
C ASP A 96 10.96 19.74 15.22
N VAL A 97 11.71 20.59 14.53
CA VAL A 97 11.41 22.03 14.44
C VAL A 97 10.22 22.29 13.53
N LEU A 98 10.11 21.57 12.43
CA LEU A 98 8.97 21.67 11.50
C LEU A 98 7.67 21.25 12.20
N ASP A 99 7.66 20.12 12.89
CA ASP A 99 6.50 19.61 13.63
C ASP A 99 6.10 20.56 14.77
N ALA A 100 7.07 21.16 15.46
CA ALA A 100 6.80 22.15 16.50
C ALA A 100 6.19 23.46 15.94
N ARG A 101 6.56 23.88 14.72
CA ARG A 101 6.06 25.12 14.08
C ARG A 101 4.73 24.94 13.36
N TYR A 102 4.55 23.83 12.65
CA TYR A 102 3.47 23.61 11.68
C TYR A 102 2.55 22.45 12.03
N GLY A 103 2.84 21.73 13.11
CA GLY A 103 2.15 20.50 13.50
C GLY A 103 2.62 19.29 12.72
N GLU A 104 2.24 18.12 13.22
CA GLU A 104 2.54 16.84 12.57
C GLU A 104 1.83 16.73 11.21
N CYS A 105 2.41 15.93 10.33
CA CYS A 105 1.80 15.61 9.03
C CYS A 105 0.37 15.11 9.22
N PRO A 106 -0.65 15.70 8.54
CA PRO A 106 -2.03 15.25 8.64
C PRO A 106 -2.25 13.93 7.87
N TRP A 107 -1.57 12.90 8.28
CA TRP A 107 -1.64 11.55 7.77
C TRP A 107 -2.21 10.60 8.83
N PRO A 108 -2.98 9.56 8.50
CA PRO A 108 -3.39 9.12 7.14
C PRO A 108 -4.60 9.91 6.59
N PRO A 109 -4.90 9.73 5.27
CA PRO A 109 -6.15 10.24 4.69
C PRO A 109 -7.39 9.54 5.28
N PRO A 110 -8.58 10.15 5.14
CA PRO A 110 -9.83 9.52 5.54
C PRO A 110 -10.01 8.13 4.88
N VAL A 111 -10.53 7.19 5.66
CA VAL A 111 -10.88 5.88 5.13
C VAL A 111 -12.19 5.97 4.36
N THR A 112 -12.14 5.62 3.09
CA THR A 112 -13.30 5.61 2.19
C THR A 112 -13.30 4.35 1.32
N PRO A 113 -14.44 3.90 0.79
CA PRO A 113 -14.48 2.76 -0.14
C PRO A 113 -13.84 3.06 -1.50
N PHE A 114 -13.54 4.33 -1.78
CA PHE A 114 -12.91 4.78 -3.03
C PHE A 114 -11.40 4.99 -2.88
N SER A 115 -10.89 4.99 -1.64
CA SER A 115 -9.48 5.23 -1.35
C SER A 115 -8.61 4.05 -1.78
N GLN A 116 -7.48 4.34 -2.38
CA GLN A 116 -6.44 3.33 -2.65
C GLN A 116 -5.84 2.71 -1.37
N TYR A 117 -6.06 3.34 -0.23
CA TYR A 117 -5.53 2.91 1.08
C TYR A 117 -6.46 1.96 1.84
N HIS A 118 -7.71 1.74 1.35
CA HIS A 118 -8.63 0.86 2.04
C HIS A 118 -8.21 -0.62 1.99
N VAL A 119 -8.70 -1.41 2.92
CA VAL A 119 -8.47 -2.86 2.93
C VAL A 119 -8.91 -3.48 1.60
N THR A 120 -8.15 -4.42 1.07
CA THR A 120 -8.36 -5.08 -0.23
C THR A 120 -8.21 -4.20 -1.48
N GLY A 121 -8.06 -2.88 -1.34
CA GLY A 121 -8.07 -1.94 -2.48
C GLY A 121 -7.02 -2.24 -3.53
N ALA A 122 -5.76 -2.29 -3.14
CA ALA A 122 -4.65 -2.60 -4.04
C ALA A 122 -4.72 -4.03 -4.59
N PHE A 123 -5.21 -4.99 -3.79
CA PHE A 123 -5.44 -6.35 -4.28
C PHE A 123 -6.46 -6.38 -5.43
N ASN A 124 -7.60 -5.75 -5.25
CA ASN A 124 -8.66 -5.74 -6.26
C ASN A 124 -8.31 -4.93 -7.50
N ALA A 125 -7.68 -3.76 -7.32
CA ALA A 125 -7.35 -2.85 -8.41
C ALA A 125 -6.11 -3.28 -9.21
N MET A 126 -5.11 -3.90 -8.56
CA MET A 126 -3.80 -4.14 -9.14
C MET A 126 -3.43 -5.63 -9.17
N VAL A 127 -3.32 -6.31 -8.01
CA VAL A 127 -2.79 -7.67 -7.90
C VAL A 127 -3.60 -8.66 -8.76
N ARG A 128 -4.93 -8.62 -8.65
CA ARG A 128 -5.81 -9.51 -9.43
C ARG A 128 -5.68 -9.31 -10.94
N ARG A 129 -5.35 -8.09 -11.38
CA ARG A 129 -5.17 -7.77 -12.80
C ARG A 129 -3.81 -8.22 -13.32
N LEU A 130 -2.80 -8.26 -12.45
CA LEU A 130 -1.46 -8.74 -12.80
C LEU A 130 -1.35 -10.26 -12.80
N ALA A 131 -2.15 -10.95 -12.00
CA ALA A 131 -2.09 -12.41 -11.88
C ALA A 131 -2.21 -13.20 -13.20
N PRO A 132 -2.86 -12.69 -14.29
CA PRO A 132 -2.81 -13.34 -15.61
C PRO A 132 -1.40 -13.39 -16.24
N PHE A 133 -0.51 -12.48 -15.85
CA PHE A 133 0.83 -12.43 -16.43
C PHE A 133 1.79 -13.32 -15.66
N SER A 134 2.58 -14.11 -16.40
CA SER A 134 3.63 -14.93 -15.79
C SER A 134 4.71 -14.05 -15.18
N THR A 135 4.99 -14.24 -13.89
CA THR A 135 6.08 -13.58 -13.18
C THR A 135 7.05 -14.60 -12.60
N ARG A 136 8.32 -14.25 -12.50
CA ARG A 136 9.35 -15.10 -11.88
C ARG A 136 9.51 -14.84 -10.39
N GLY A 137 9.09 -13.67 -9.92
CA GLY A 137 9.19 -13.30 -8.52
C GLY A 137 8.51 -11.96 -8.23
N VAL A 138 8.36 -11.69 -6.96
CA VAL A 138 7.83 -10.44 -6.42
C VAL A 138 8.85 -9.86 -5.46
N LEU A 139 9.11 -8.56 -5.58
CA LEU A 139 9.87 -7.80 -4.60
C LEU A 139 8.87 -7.10 -3.69
N TRP A 140 8.89 -7.47 -2.42
CA TRP A 140 8.03 -6.85 -1.42
C TRP A 140 8.83 -5.91 -0.54
N TYR A 141 8.37 -4.66 -0.46
CA TYR A 141 8.95 -3.64 0.41
C TYR A 141 7.80 -2.81 1.00
N GLN A 142 7.41 -3.12 2.22
CA GLN A 142 6.30 -2.50 2.93
C GLN A 142 6.38 -2.90 4.41
N GLY A 143 5.84 -2.11 5.32
CA GLY A 143 5.73 -2.41 6.74
C GLY A 143 5.48 -1.18 7.59
N GLU A 144 5.80 0.00 7.11
CA GLU A 144 5.78 1.25 7.86
C GLU A 144 4.36 1.59 8.34
N GLU A 145 3.36 1.42 7.48
CA GLU A 145 1.95 1.68 7.83
C GLU A 145 1.38 0.68 8.87
N ASP A 146 2.02 -0.48 8.99
CA ASP A 146 1.61 -1.52 9.94
C ASP A 146 2.44 -1.53 11.23
N GLU A 147 3.32 -0.54 11.44
CA GLU A 147 4.23 -0.47 12.60
C GLU A 147 3.48 -0.60 13.93
N GLN A 148 2.38 0.11 14.10
CA GLN A 148 1.57 0.07 15.32
C GLN A 148 0.84 -1.29 15.53
N ARG A 149 0.85 -2.17 14.50
CA ARG A 149 0.22 -3.49 14.51
C ARG A 149 1.19 -4.59 14.14
N TYR A 150 2.46 -4.39 14.40
CA TYR A 150 3.55 -5.30 14.04
C TYR A 150 3.34 -6.74 14.51
N ALA A 151 2.64 -6.95 15.61
CA ALA A 151 2.39 -8.28 16.17
C ALA A 151 1.62 -9.20 15.20
N SER A 152 0.70 -8.64 14.41
CA SER A 152 -0.08 -9.38 13.41
C SER A 152 0.58 -9.43 12.04
N TYR A 153 1.56 -8.59 11.79
CA TYR A 153 2.17 -8.44 10.47
C TYR A 153 2.79 -9.73 9.93
N ARG A 154 3.47 -10.49 10.79
CA ARG A 154 4.10 -11.77 10.41
C ARG A 154 3.07 -12.79 9.91
N GLU A 155 1.93 -12.89 10.58
CA GLU A 155 0.84 -13.79 10.17
C GLU A 155 0.26 -13.35 8.84
N LEU A 156 -0.11 -12.06 8.72
CA LEU A 156 -0.71 -11.50 7.51
C LEU A 156 0.24 -11.60 6.31
N LEU A 157 1.53 -11.34 6.49
CA LEU A 157 2.53 -11.51 5.43
C LEU A 157 2.60 -12.96 4.94
N GLY A 158 2.59 -13.93 5.86
CA GLY A 158 2.55 -15.35 5.51
C GLY A 158 1.31 -15.71 4.70
N CYS A 159 0.15 -15.23 5.12
CA CYS A 159 -1.13 -15.42 4.43
C CYS A 159 -1.12 -14.76 3.04
N MET A 160 -0.65 -13.53 2.91
CA MET A 160 -0.54 -12.82 1.64
C MET A 160 0.36 -13.56 0.64
N ILE A 161 1.53 -14.00 1.08
CA ILE A 161 2.47 -14.77 0.24
C ILE A 161 1.80 -16.06 -0.24
N GLY A 162 1.11 -16.78 0.65
CA GLY A 162 0.37 -17.99 0.32
C GLY A 162 -0.73 -17.74 -0.71
N GLU A 163 -1.53 -16.69 -0.50
CA GLU A 163 -2.59 -16.29 -1.41
C GLU A 163 -2.05 -15.94 -2.81
N TRP A 164 -1.00 -15.10 -2.88
CA TRP A 164 -0.42 -14.71 -4.15
C TRP A 164 0.18 -15.90 -4.88
N ARG A 165 0.90 -16.79 -4.20
CA ARG A 165 1.40 -18.03 -4.79
C ARG A 165 0.27 -18.89 -5.37
N ALA A 166 -0.82 -19.05 -4.64
CA ALA A 166 -1.99 -19.78 -5.11
C ALA A 166 -2.66 -19.11 -6.33
N LEU A 167 -2.73 -17.78 -6.31
CA LEU A 167 -3.32 -16.99 -7.40
C LEU A 167 -2.55 -17.18 -8.73
N TRP A 168 -1.21 -17.13 -8.67
CA TRP A 168 -0.37 -17.36 -9.86
C TRP A 168 -0.29 -18.83 -10.26
N SER A 169 -0.31 -19.79 -9.33
CA SER A 169 -0.26 -21.21 -9.61
C SER A 169 -1.50 -21.74 -10.34
N ARG A 170 -2.70 -21.25 -9.98
CA ARG A 170 -3.97 -21.64 -10.63
C ARG A 170 -4.00 -21.31 -12.12
N ARG A 171 -3.22 -20.35 -12.56
CA ARG A 171 -3.18 -19.90 -13.96
C ARG A 171 -2.04 -20.52 -14.79
N ALA A 172 -1.01 -21.01 -14.13
CA ALA A 172 0.07 -21.74 -14.79
C ALA A 172 -0.34 -23.18 -15.21
N GLY A 173 -1.39 -23.74 -14.60
CA GLY A 173 -1.90 -25.09 -14.88
C GLY A 173 -3.19 -25.14 -15.69
N GLY A 174 -3.76 -24.01 -16.07
CA GLY A 174 -4.99 -23.93 -16.86
C GLY A 174 -4.72 -23.49 -18.28
N ALA A 175 -4.17 -24.41 -19.08
CA ALA A 175 -4.46 -24.36 -20.52
C ALA A 175 -5.81 -25.01 -20.75
N PRO A 176 -6.71 -24.47 -21.61
CA PRO A 176 -7.89 -25.17 -22.07
C PRO A 176 -7.49 -26.38 -22.86
#